data_12a8debba20cceb966c6beabb1faa327
#
_entry.id   12a8debba20cceb966c6beabb1faa327
#
_cell.length_a   1.000
_cell.length_b   1.000
_cell.length_c   1.000
_cell.angle_alpha   90.00
_cell.angle_beta   90.00
_cell.angle_gamma   90.00
#
_symmetry.space_group_name_H-M   'P 1'
#
loop_
_entity.id
_entity.type
_entity.pdbx_description
1 polymer ?
#
loop_
_entity_poly.entity_id
_entity_poly.type
_entity_poly.pdbx_seq_one_letter_code
_entity_poly.pdbx_strand_id
1 'polypeptide(L)'
;MVTVFCEAILESLVITEFDELGIVGYTVSDCRGRGTHGVRSGSWRLSSNIRIEVMCDEEVAERLASALSQKYDKDYGLLIVASNVDILN
;
A
#
# COMPACT_ATOMS: atom_id res chain seq x y z
N MET A 1 11.06 1.71 -5.31
CA MET A 1 10.20 1.89 -4.11
C MET A 1 8.76 1.61 -4.47
N VAL A 2 8.06 0.90 -3.62
CA VAL A 2 6.62 0.71 -3.76
C VAL A 2 5.94 1.56 -2.71
N THR A 3 4.87 2.26 -3.12
CA THR A 3 4.04 3.03 -2.20
C THR A 3 2.61 2.51 -2.30
N VAL A 4 2.03 2.19 -1.16
CA VAL A 4 0.66 1.72 -1.07
C VAL A 4 -0.16 2.77 -0.32
N PHE A 5 -1.22 3.26 -0.96
CA PHE A 5 -2.18 4.14 -0.30
C PHE A 5 -3.43 3.31 -0.01
N CYS A 6 -3.85 3.30 1.22
CA CYS A 6 -5.04 2.53 1.62
C CYS A 6 -5.64 3.09 2.91
N GLU A 7 -6.77 2.54 3.28
CA GLU A 7 -7.37 2.86 4.57
C GLU A 7 -6.55 2.23 5.70
N ALA A 8 -6.46 2.92 6.82
CA ALA A 8 -5.67 2.46 7.97
C ALA A 8 -6.09 1.09 8.49
N ILE A 9 -7.35 0.75 8.31
CA ILE A 9 -7.87 -0.55 8.76
C ILE A 9 -7.19 -1.72 8.04
N LEU A 10 -6.58 -1.47 6.89
CA LEU A 10 -5.89 -2.50 6.12
C LEU A 10 -4.43 -2.67 6.51
N GLU A 11 -3.91 -1.85 7.40
CA GLU A 11 -2.48 -1.85 7.73
C GLU A 11 -1.97 -3.23 8.10
N SER A 12 -2.63 -3.91 9.02
CA SER A 12 -2.17 -5.22 9.49
C SER A 12 -2.20 -6.28 8.39
N LEU A 13 -3.20 -6.19 7.50
CA LEU A 13 -3.32 -7.13 6.38
C LEU A 13 -2.20 -6.91 5.37
N VAL A 14 -1.89 -5.66 5.07
CA VAL A 14 -0.81 -5.32 4.14
C VAL A 14 0.54 -5.75 4.71
N ILE A 15 0.76 -5.53 5.99
CA ILE A 15 2.00 -5.93 6.66
C ILE A 15 2.16 -7.45 6.66
N THR A 16 1.06 -8.18 6.80
CA THR A 16 1.09 -9.64 6.69
C THR A 16 1.61 -10.07 5.32
N GLU A 17 1.20 -9.38 4.25
CA GLU A 17 1.75 -9.68 2.91
C GLU A 17 3.24 -9.37 2.83
N PHE A 18 3.69 -8.31 3.49
CA PHE A 18 5.12 -8.01 3.56
C PHE A 18 5.90 -9.15 4.21
N ASP A 19 5.39 -9.66 5.32
CA ASP A 19 6.03 -10.76 6.04
C ASP A 19 6.14 -12.00 5.16
N GLU A 20 5.09 -12.31 4.42
CA GLU A 20 5.09 -13.47 3.52
C GLU A 20 6.09 -13.34 2.39
N LEU A 21 6.38 -12.12 1.95
CA LEU A 21 7.35 -11.85 0.90
C LEU A 21 8.77 -11.59 1.41
N GLY A 22 8.96 -11.67 2.72
CA GLY A 22 10.26 -11.42 3.33
C GLY A 22 10.65 -9.95 3.41
N ILE A 23 9.70 -9.05 3.28
CA ILE A 23 9.93 -7.62 3.42
C ILE A 23 9.96 -7.28 4.90
N VAL A 24 11.09 -6.78 5.38
CA VAL A 24 11.24 -6.45 6.80
C VAL A 24 11.19 -4.97 7.09
N GLY A 25 11.51 -4.13 6.12
CA GLY A 25 11.56 -2.68 6.33
C GLY A 25 10.46 -1.97 5.58
N TYR A 26 9.75 -1.10 6.27
CA TYR A 26 8.72 -0.26 5.67
C TYR A 26 8.48 0.95 6.55
N THR A 27 7.87 1.98 5.96
CA THR A 27 7.48 3.19 6.70
C THR A 27 5.99 3.42 6.49
N VAL A 28 5.27 3.67 7.56
CA VAL A 28 3.85 4.00 7.50
C VAL A 28 3.67 5.43 7.96
N SER A 29 2.90 6.19 7.19
CA SER A 29 2.55 7.55 7.59
C SER A 29 1.07 7.80 7.34
N ASP A 30 0.47 8.61 8.18
CA ASP A 30 -0.91 9.04 7.98
C ASP A 30 -0.95 10.01 6.79
N CYS A 31 -2.02 9.94 6.02
CA CYS A 31 -2.18 10.83 4.89
C CYS A 31 -3.64 11.17 4.66
N ARG A 32 -3.85 12.21 3.87
CA ARG A 32 -5.18 12.66 3.47
C ARG A 32 -5.19 12.85 1.97
N GLY A 33 -6.33 12.59 1.36
CA GLY A 33 -6.45 12.81 -0.08
C GLY A 33 -7.76 12.27 -0.59
N ARG A 34 -7.92 12.36 -1.89
CA ARG A 34 -9.06 11.80 -2.59
C ARG A 34 -8.57 10.83 -3.64
N GLY A 35 -9.10 9.62 -3.58
CA GLY A 35 -8.81 8.61 -4.60
C GLY A 35 -9.59 8.88 -5.88
N THR A 36 -9.01 8.48 -6.98
CA THR A 36 -9.66 8.58 -8.29
C THR A 36 -10.40 7.31 -8.67
N HIS A 37 -10.20 6.24 -7.92
CA HIS A 37 -10.80 4.94 -8.19
C HIS A 37 -12.03 4.75 -7.32
N GLY A 38 -13.15 5.09 -7.89
CA GLY A 38 -14.39 4.73 -7.29
C GLY A 38 -14.73 5.49 -6.03
N VAL A 39 -15.98 5.33 -5.69
CA VAL A 39 -16.53 5.93 -4.50
C VAL A 39 -16.04 5.14 -3.32
N ARG A 40 -15.19 5.72 -2.55
CA ARG A 40 -15.01 5.21 -1.22
C ARG A 40 -16.28 5.58 -0.51
N SER A 41 -16.93 4.59 0.04
CA SER A 41 -18.21 4.78 0.70
C SER A 41 -18.10 5.86 1.78
N GLY A 42 -19.25 6.33 2.27
CA GLY A 42 -19.28 7.36 3.30
C GLY A 42 -18.46 7.05 4.54
N SER A 43 -18.16 5.80 4.78
CA SER A 43 -17.31 5.38 5.91
C SER A 43 -15.89 5.94 5.81
N TRP A 44 -15.46 6.27 4.65
CA TRP A 44 -14.12 6.77 4.45
C TRP A 44 -13.85 8.13 5.10
N ARG A 45 -14.89 8.86 5.40
CA ARG A 45 -14.74 10.09 6.18
C ARG A 45 -14.42 9.84 7.64
N LEU A 46 -14.73 8.63 8.11
CA LEU A 46 -14.50 8.23 9.50
C LEU A 46 -13.23 7.43 9.66
N SER A 47 -12.62 6.99 8.56
CA SER A 47 -11.41 6.19 8.62
C SER A 47 -10.21 7.03 8.19
N SER A 48 -9.08 6.74 8.78
CA SER A 48 -7.82 7.34 8.39
C SER A 48 -7.28 6.64 7.14
N ASN A 49 -6.52 7.38 6.36
CA ASN A 49 -5.76 6.82 5.25
C ASN A 49 -4.29 6.79 5.63
N ILE A 50 -3.59 5.83 5.09
CA ILE A 50 -2.15 5.67 5.32
C ILE A 50 -1.42 5.51 4.00
N ARG A 51 -0.14 5.85 4.05
CA ARG A 51 0.81 5.62 2.98
C ARG A 51 1.88 4.70 3.54
N ILE A 52 2.12 3.59 2.87
CA ILE A 52 3.14 2.63 3.27
C ILE A 52 4.20 2.60 2.19
N GLU A 53 5.44 2.86 2.56
CA GLU A 53 6.56 2.90 1.63
C GLU A 53 7.52 1.78 1.91
N VAL A 54 7.92 1.05 0.85
CA VAL A 54 8.79 -0.10 0.94
C VAL A 54 9.89 0.03 -0.10
N MET A 55 11.14 -0.11 0.34
CA MET A 55 12.26 -0.23 -0.58
C MET A 55 12.47 -1.69 -0.90
N CYS A 56 12.37 -2.06 -2.17
CA CYS A 56 12.57 -3.43 -2.60
C CYS A 56 12.98 -3.44 -4.07
N ASP A 57 13.44 -4.60 -4.54
CA ASP A 57 13.77 -4.75 -5.95
C ASP A 57 12.50 -4.95 -6.78
N GLU A 58 12.67 -4.94 -8.11
CA GLU A 58 11.55 -5.04 -9.03
C GLU A 58 10.77 -6.34 -8.87
N GLU A 59 11.46 -7.44 -8.65
CA GLU A 59 10.79 -8.74 -8.52
C GLU A 59 9.86 -8.76 -7.32
N VAL A 60 10.33 -8.29 -6.18
CA VAL A 60 9.53 -8.21 -4.98
C VAL A 60 8.38 -7.21 -5.16
N ALA A 61 8.65 -6.09 -5.81
CA ALA A 61 7.63 -5.08 -6.10
C ALA A 61 6.47 -5.67 -6.92
N GLU A 62 6.78 -6.43 -7.96
CA GLU A 62 5.76 -7.07 -8.79
C GLU A 62 4.95 -8.10 -8.02
N ARG A 63 5.61 -8.88 -7.19
CA ARG A 63 4.93 -9.89 -6.36
C ARG A 63 4.01 -9.23 -5.33
N LEU A 64 4.48 -8.17 -4.73
CA LEU A 64 3.69 -7.42 -3.75
C LEU A 64 2.46 -6.80 -4.40
N ALA A 65 2.64 -6.13 -5.52
CA ALA A 65 1.53 -5.50 -6.24
C ALA A 65 0.50 -6.56 -6.67
N SER A 66 0.95 -7.69 -7.18
CA SER A 66 0.07 -8.77 -7.58
C SER A 66 -0.71 -9.33 -6.41
N ALA A 67 -0.06 -9.60 -5.30
CA ALA A 67 -0.69 -10.16 -4.11
C ALA A 67 -1.76 -9.22 -3.54
N LEU A 68 -1.42 -7.94 -3.43
CA LEU A 68 -2.35 -6.96 -2.89
C LEU A 68 -3.53 -6.71 -3.82
N SER A 69 -3.27 -6.62 -5.12
CA SER A 69 -4.34 -6.39 -6.10
C SER A 69 -5.33 -7.55 -6.14
N GLN A 70 -4.86 -8.77 -6.05
CA GLN A 70 -5.73 -9.93 -6.05
C GLN A 70 -6.61 -10.02 -4.83
N LYS A 71 -6.10 -9.60 -3.68
CA LYS A 71 -6.81 -9.78 -2.41
C LYS A 71 -7.69 -8.59 -2.06
N TYR A 72 -7.26 -7.36 -2.37
CA TYR A 72 -7.88 -6.19 -1.79
C TYR A 72 -8.33 -5.12 -2.78
N ASP A 73 -7.89 -5.19 -4.02
CA ASP A 73 -8.04 -4.06 -4.95
C ASP A 73 -9.49 -3.67 -5.21
N LYS A 74 -10.35 -4.64 -5.45
CA LYS A 74 -11.74 -4.37 -5.84
C LYS A 74 -12.57 -3.73 -4.74
N ASP A 75 -12.36 -4.18 -3.51
CA ASP A 75 -13.26 -3.82 -2.41
C ASP A 75 -12.72 -2.66 -1.58
N TYR A 76 -11.43 -2.42 -1.63
CA TYR A 76 -10.78 -1.53 -0.67
C TYR A 76 -10.11 -0.30 -1.30
N GLY A 77 -10.15 -0.20 -2.63
CA GLY A 77 -9.65 0.99 -3.31
C GLY A 77 -8.18 1.27 -3.07
N LEU A 78 -7.37 0.22 -3.05
CA LEU A 78 -5.92 0.37 -2.93
C LEU A 78 -5.34 1.09 -4.13
N LEU A 79 -4.37 1.96 -3.88
CA LEU A 79 -3.55 2.52 -4.94
C LEU A 79 -2.12 2.08 -4.67
N ILE A 80 -1.54 1.36 -5.63
CA ILE A 80 -0.19 0.83 -5.52
C ILE A 80 0.62 1.44 -6.64
N VAL A 81 1.69 2.14 -6.31
CA VAL A 81 2.57 2.75 -7.30
C VAL A 81 4.00 2.33 -7.04
N ALA A 82 4.80 2.35 -8.08
CA ALA A 82 6.22 2.05 -7.98
C ALA A 82 7.02 3.17 -8.61
N SER A 83 8.16 3.47 -8.04
CA SER A 83 9.07 4.46 -8.57
C SER A 83 10.50 4.01 -8.34
N ASN A 84 11.39 4.47 -9.22
CA ASN A 84 12.82 4.24 -9.05
C ASN A 84 13.38 5.32 -8.14
N VAL A 85 14.11 4.90 -7.12
CA VAL A 85 14.76 5.82 -6.19
C VAL A 85 16.20 5.38 -5.99
N ASP A 86 17.06 6.32 -5.63
CA ASP A 86 18.45 6.05 -5.29
C ASP A 86 18.61 6.15 -3.78
N ILE A 87 19.13 5.09 -3.18
CA ILE A 87 19.48 5.11 -1.75
C ILE A 87 20.87 5.71 -1.63
N LEU A 88 20.97 6.80 -0.87
CA LEU A 88 22.20 7.58 -0.82
C LEU A 88 23.10 7.31 0.39
N ASN A 89 22.72 6.35 1.21
CA ASN A 89 23.50 6.02 2.41
C ASN A 89 23.89 4.56 2.50
#